data_2236f2ec8df94b23fde55fb1e899cb7e
#
_entry.id   2236f2ec8df94b23fde55fb1e899cb7e
#
_cell.length_a   1.000
_cell.length_b   1.000
_cell.length_c   1.000
_cell.angle_alpha   90.00
_cell.angle_beta   90.00
_cell.angle_gamma   90.00
#
_symmetry.space_group_name_H-M   'P 1'
#
loop_
_entity.id
_entity.type
_entity.pdbx_description
1 polymer ?
#
loop_
_entity_poly.entity_id
_entity_poly.type
_entity_poly.pdbx_seq_one_letter_code
_entity_poly.pdbx_strand_id
1 'polypeptide(L)'
;MKQPFQSYRQLFPVLSSHIHVGSCSQGAVSRPVSAAIEEYHRSLLQHGHNGDLSMARLEEARGHFAKLIGAETDEIAVLSSASEAIAGVATALPYVSGKEGIVYADTDFPTVGHIWQAQEMFRDHICCIPSIEGEVIIEQYEEHVTEKTALVMVSQVNYTNGFQQDLKSIADIAHRNQALLFVDAYQSVGIIPVDVKAMGVDILVAGARKYMLGIPGVAFLYVSKDRIDRFKPRLTGWLGQEPASRFDIAHPVPAAGARRFETGLPSFISIFAANAALKLLLEIGVTSIQAYMSELLDFSVEHGRRKGLHIRVPYRGGTLPSLLAVEVADVSAVERRLRSQNMIVSARKDVIRVAPHFYNTAEEVRRVIDELAGRC
;
A
#
# COMPACT_ATOMS: atom_id res chain seq x y z
N MET A 1 -8.25 -24.41 -12.54
CA MET A 1 -7.77 -23.08 -13.00
C MET A 1 -6.36 -23.21 -13.57
N LYS A 2 -6.09 -22.63 -14.73
CA LYS A 2 -4.76 -22.63 -15.36
C LYS A 2 -3.91 -21.51 -14.74
N GLN A 3 -2.62 -21.78 -14.41
CA GLN A 3 -1.68 -20.78 -13.90
C GLN A 3 -0.99 -20.06 -15.08
N PRO A 4 -1.37 -18.82 -15.39
CA PRO A 4 -0.84 -18.10 -16.56
C PRO A 4 0.57 -17.54 -16.34
N PHE A 5 1.02 -17.43 -15.06
CA PHE A 5 2.29 -16.82 -14.68
C PHE A 5 3.36 -17.82 -14.28
N GLN A 6 3.31 -19.06 -14.80
CA GLN A 6 4.24 -20.13 -14.42
C GLN A 6 5.71 -19.78 -14.68
N SER A 7 6.00 -19.04 -15.75
CA SER A 7 7.37 -18.56 -16.05
C SER A 7 7.87 -17.56 -15.02
N TYR A 8 7.01 -16.66 -14.57
CA TYR A 8 7.34 -15.67 -13.52
C TYR A 8 7.43 -16.31 -12.13
N ARG A 9 6.63 -17.34 -11.84
CA ARG A 9 6.66 -18.07 -10.57
C ARG A 9 8.07 -18.60 -10.25
N GLN A 10 8.82 -19.06 -11.25
CA GLN A 10 10.18 -19.57 -11.10
C GLN A 10 11.18 -18.51 -10.60
N LEU A 11 10.84 -17.22 -10.71
CA LEU A 11 11.65 -16.13 -10.17
C LEU A 11 11.60 -16.04 -8.63
N PHE A 12 10.72 -16.77 -7.95
CA PHE A 12 10.51 -16.67 -6.50
C PHE A 12 11.03 -17.93 -5.79
N PRO A 13 12.28 -17.92 -5.26
CA PRO A 13 12.91 -19.13 -4.70
C PRO A 13 12.15 -19.77 -3.55
N VAL A 14 11.49 -18.98 -2.68
CA VAL A 14 10.72 -19.48 -1.54
C VAL A 14 9.62 -20.46 -1.96
N LEU A 15 9.07 -20.31 -3.17
CA LEU A 15 7.98 -21.14 -3.67
C LEU A 15 8.41 -22.55 -4.08
N SER A 16 9.71 -22.84 -4.07
CA SER A 16 10.22 -24.23 -4.30
C SER A 16 10.01 -25.12 -3.08
N SER A 17 9.89 -24.56 -1.89
CA SER A 17 9.81 -25.29 -0.63
C SER A 17 8.63 -24.87 0.25
N HIS A 18 8.02 -23.70 0.01
CA HIS A 18 6.94 -23.17 0.83
C HIS A 18 5.75 -22.74 -0.02
N ILE A 19 4.56 -22.81 0.57
CA ILE A 19 3.37 -22.10 0.09
C ILE A 19 3.37 -20.74 0.74
N HIS A 20 3.55 -19.68 -0.06
CA HIS A 20 3.59 -18.31 0.45
C HIS A 20 2.31 -17.56 0.07
N VAL A 21 1.39 -17.45 1.02
CA VAL A 21 0.12 -16.69 0.89
C VAL A 21 0.00 -15.61 1.96
N GLY A 22 1.14 -14.99 2.30
CA GLY A 22 1.24 -13.91 3.30
C GLY A 22 1.53 -12.53 2.72
N SER A 23 1.20 -12.27 1.43
CA SER A 23 1.58 -11.04 0.71
C SER A 23 1.02 -9.76 1.32
N CYS A 24 -0.10 -9.84 2.06
CA CYS A 24 -0.65 -8.71 2.83
C CYS A 24 0.26 -8.22 3.97
N SER A 25 1.29 -8.98 4.33
CA SER A 25 2.33 -8.58 5.30
C SER A 25 3.68 -8.36 4.63
N GLN A 26 4.14 -9.33 3.85
CA GLN A 26 5.38 -9.27 3.08
C GLN A 26 5.20 -10.12 1.81
N GLY A 27 5.44 -9.53 0.65
CA GLY A 27 5.49 -10.26 -0.61
C GLY A 27 6.71 -11.18 -0.70
N ALA A 28 6.64 -12.25 -1.49
CA ALA A 28 7.80 -13.10 -1.74
C ALA A 28 8.88 -12.30 -2.51
N VAL A 29 10.14 -12.49 -2.13
CA VAL A 29 11.26 -11.82 -2.80
C VAL A 29 11.63 -12.59 -4.05
N SER A 30 11.71 -11.89 -5.19
CA SER A 30 12.09 -12.47 -6.47
C SER A 30 13.62 -12.44 -6.69
N ARG A 31 14.13 -13.29 -7.61
CA ARG A 31 15.53 -13.25 -8.04
C ARG A 31 15.97 -11.89 -8.58
N PRO A 32 15.17 -11.16 -9.42
CA PRO A 32 15.52 -9.79 -9.81
C PRO A 32 15.70 -8.84 -8.64
N VAL A 33 14.84 -8.94 -7.61
CA VAL A 33 14.97 -8.13 -6.39
C VAL A 33 16.24 -8.49 -5.60
N SER A 34 16.55 -9.79 -5.44
CA SER A 34 17.80 -10.25 -4.81
C SER A 34 19.03 -9.73 -5.56
N ALA A 35 19.04 -9.84 -6.88
CA ALA A 35 20.15 -9.37 -7.72
C ALA A 35 20.35 -7.84 -7.61
N ALA A 36 19.27 -7.07 -7.49
CA ALA A 36 19.36 -5.61 -7.29
C ALA A 36 19.93 -5.25 -5.90
N ILE A 37 19.58 -5.99 -4.85
CA ILE A 37 20.17 -5.85 -3.52
C ILE A 37 21.68 -6.16 -3.57
N GLU A 38 22.07 -7.22 -4.26
CA GLU A 38 23.46 -7.60 -4.46
C GLU A 38 24.23 -6.57 -5.31
N GLU A 39 23.59 -5.94 -6.32
CA GLU A 39 24.16 -4.85 -7.11
C GLU A 39 24.55 -3.67 -6.20
N TYR A 40 23.63 -3.25 -5.33
CA TYR A 40 23.90 -2.17 -4.36
C TYR A 40 25.04 -2.55 -3.43
N HIS A 41 25.00 -3.72 -2.80
CA HIS A 41 26.06 -4.20 -1.91
C HIS A 41 27.43 -4.24 -2.60
N ARG A 42 27.48 -4.78 -3.82
CA ARG A 42 28.70 -4.85 -4.63
C ARG A 42 29.23 -3.46 -4.98
N SER A 43 28.37 -2.50 -5.30
CA SER A 43 28.77 -1.12 -5.59
C SER A 43 29.48 -0.47 -4.40
N LEU A 44 29.03 -0.74 -3.17
CA LEU A 44 29.69 -0.26 -1.95
C LEU A 44 31.06 -0.89 -1.76
N LEU A 45 31.19 -2.20 -1.99
CA LEU A 45 32.47 -2.92 -1.85
C LEU A 45 33.50 -2.48 -2.87
N GLN A 46 33.08 -2.15 -4.11
CA GLN A 46 33.96 -1.80 -5.21
C GLN A 46 34.32 -0.30 -5.25
N HIS A 47 33.40 0.54 -4.85
CA HIS A 47 33.53 2.01 -5.04
C HIS A 47 33.38 2.80 -3.74
N GLY A 48 33.10 2.14 -2.60
CA GLY A 48 32.81 2.78 -1.30
C GLY A 48 31.46 3.54 -1.33
N HIS A 49 31.36 4.52 -2.24
CA HIS A 49 30.13 5.28 -2.49
C HIS A 49 29.94 5.51 -3.98
N ASN A 50 28.76 5.20 -4.47
CA ASN A 50 28.36 5.47 -5.85
C ASN A 50 27.03 6.26 -5.88
N GLY A 51 27.17 7.58 -5.62
CA GLY A 51 26.02 8.49 -5.52
C GLY A 51 25.21 8.55 -6.81
N ASP A 52 25.89 8.62 -7.96
CA ASP A 52 25.22 8.73 -9.27
C ASP A 52 24.37 7.50 -9.55
N LEU A 53 24.91 6.30 -9.34
CA LEU A 53 24.13 5.06 -9.49
C LEU A 53 22.94 5.02 -8.54
N SER A 54 23.17 5.39 -7.26
CA SER A 54 22.12 5.37 -6.25
C SER A 54 20.98 6.34 -6.58
N MET A 55 21.31 7.56 -7.01
CA MET A 55 20.32 8.54 -7.44
C MET A 55 19.62 8.13 -8.74
N ALA A 56 20.34 7.53 -9.70
CA ALA A 56 19.70 6.99 -10.90
C ALA A 56 18.65 5.91 -10.57
N ARG A 57 18.96 4.98 -9.66
CA ARG A 57 17.98 3.95 -9.21
C ARG A 57 16.80 4.55 -8.46
N LEU A 58 17.01 5.63 -7.70
CA LEU A 58 15.93 6.36 -7.03
C LEU A 58 14.96 6.96 -8.06
N GLU A 59 15.49 7.64 -9.08
CA GLU A 59 14.68 8.26 -10.14
C GLU A 59 13.96 7.21 -11.00
N GLU A 60 14.61 6.10 -11.32
CA GLU A 60 13.97 4.97 -12.00
C GLU A 60 12.79 4.41 -11.17
N ALA A 61 12.99 4.19 -9.87
CA ALA A 61 11.93 3.68 -8.97
C ALA A 61 10.76 4.66 -8.89
N ARG A 62 11.04 5.98 -8.81
CA ARG A 62 10.04 7.05 -8.86
C ARG A 62 9.22 6.98 -10.14
N GLY A 63 9.89 6.91 -11.29
CA GLY A 63 9.25 6.82 -12.62
C GLY A 63 8.44 5.53 -12.78
N HIS A 64 8.94 4.38 -12.31
CA HIS A 64 8.19 3.13 -12.34
C HIS A 64 6.93 3.18 -11.47
N PHE A 65 7.01 3.77 -10.28
CA PHE A 65 5.84 3.93 -9.43
C PHE A 65 4.82 4.90 -10.03
N ALA A 66 5.27 6.05 -10.57
CA ALA A 66 4.41 6.98 -11.27
C ALA A 66 3.63 6.28 -12.40
N LYS A 67 4.35 5.54 -13.26
CA LYS A 67 3.73 4.76 -14.34
C LYS A 67 2.73 3.72 -13.82
N LEU A 68 3.00 3.09 -12.68
CA LEU A 68 2.15 2.04 -12.12
C LEU A 68 0.78 2.57 -11.67
N ILE A 69 0.69 3.85 -11.27
CA ILE A 69 -0.52 4.48 -10.75
C ILE A 69 -1.11 5.56 -11.68
N GLY A 70 -0.58 5.72 -12.91
CA GLY A 70 -1.06 6.72 -13.87
C GLY A 70 -0.73 8.17 -13.48
N ALA A 71 0.42 8.40 -12.80
CA ALA A 71 0.89 9.71 -12.35
C ALA A 71 2.08 10.19 -13.17
N GLU A 72 2.40 11.50 -13.05
CA GLU A 72 3.65 12.09 -13.54
C GLU A 72 4.77 11.94 -12.48
N THR A 73 6.02 11.92 -12.92
CA THR A 73 7.17 11.68 -12.02
C THR A 73 7.35 12.80 -10.98
N ASP A 74 7.01 14.05 -11.31
CA ASP A 74 7.08 15.19 -10.41
C ASP A 74 5.97 15.21 -9.33
N GLU A 75 4.95 14.36 -9.50
CA GLU A 75 3.90 14.13 -8.50
C GLU A 75 4.28 13.08 -7.44
N ILE A 76 5.48 12.48 -7.52
CA ILE A 76 5.92 11.40 -6.62
C ILE A 76 7.07 11.86 -5.71
N ALA A 77 6.91 11.66 -4.41
CA ALA A 77 7.99 11.70 -3.42
C ALA A 77 8.35 10.28 -2.95
N VAL A 78 9.61 10.06 -2.63
CA VAL A 78 10.13 8.78 -2.13
C VAL A 78 10.57 8.96 -0.68
N LEU A 79 10.00 8.18 0.22
CA LEU A 79 10.11 8.30 1.67
C LEU A 79 10.46 6.93 2.29
N SER A 80 10.85 6.91 3.55
CA SER A 80 11.28 5.66 4.21
C SER A 80 10.10 4.76 4.61
N SER A 81 8.92 5.34 4.81
CA SER A 81 7.72 4.58 5.21
C SER A 81 6.42 5.32 4.86
N ALA A 82 5.32 4.56 4.76
CA ALA A 82 3.99 5.16 4.61
C ALA A 82 3.63 6.04 5.82
N SER A 83 4.06 5.69 7.03
CA SER A 83 3.84 6.51 8.23
C SER A 83 4.54 7.86 8.13
N GLU A 84 5.78 7.92 7.61
CA GLU A 84 6.49 9.18 7.35
C GLU A 84 5.73 10.03 6.33
N ALA A 85 5.25 9.41 5.24
CA ALA A 85 4.47 10.09 4.21
C ALA A 85 3.17 10.69 4.77
N ILE A 86 2.40 9.92 5.55
CA ILE A 86 1.17 10.39 6.18
C ILE A 86 1.47 11.53 7.17
N ALA A 87 2.52 11.41 7.98
CA ALA A 87 2.94 12.46 8.91
C ALA A 87 3.40 13.73 8.17
N GLY A 88 4.13 13.56 7.07
CA GLY A 88 4.52 14.68 6.20
C GLY A 88 3.32 15.46 5.70
N VAL A 89 2.31 14.76 5.17
CA VAL A 89 1.05 15.36 4.70
C VAL A 89 0.28 16.03 5.85
N ALA A 90 0.14 15.33 6.99
CA ALA A 90 -0.58 15.85 8.15
C ALA A 90 0.01 17.15 8.69
N THR A 91 1.36 17.25 8.70
CA THR A 91 2.04 18.48 9.12
C THR A 91 2.02 19.59 8.07
N ALA A 92 1.78 19.23 6.80
CA ALA A 92 1.77 20.16 5.67
C ALA A 92 0.38 20.72 5.34
N LEU A 93 -0.69 20.03 5.80
CA LEU A 93 -2.06 20.43 5.53
C LEU A 93 -2.35 21.81 6.14
N PRO A 94 -2.80 22.80 5.35
CA PRO A 94 -3.12 24.11 5.88
C PRO A 94 -4.33 24.03 6.80
N TYR A 95 -4.24 24.70 7.96
CA TYR A 95 -5.39 24.94 8.81
C TYR A 95 -6.21 26.09 8.24
N VAL A 96 -7.50 25.84 7.99
CA VAL A 96 -8.45 26.86 7.49
C VAL A 96 -9.66 26.80 8.42
N SER A 97 -9.93 27.91 9.12
CA SER A 97 -11.06 28.01 10.06
C SER A 97 -12.39 27.73 9.34
N GLY A 98 -13.20 26.87 9.94
CA GLY A 98 -14.45 26.38 9.35
C GLY A 98 -14.26 25.20 8.37
N LYS A 99 -13.01 24.75 8.15
CA LYS A 99 -12.67 23.65 7.25
C LYS A 99 -11.48 22.83 7.81
N GLU A 100 -11.64 22.36 9.04
CA GLU A 100 -10.62 21.64 9.82
C GLU A 100 -10.89 20.13 9.91
N GLY A 101 -12.05 19.67 9.46
CA GLY A 101 -12.48 18.28 9.64
C GLY A 101 -11.57 17.27 8.97
N ILE A 102 -11.15 16.25 9.72
CA ILE A 102 -10.42 15.09 9.21
C ILE A 102 -11.31 13.88 9.38
N VAL A 103 -11.65 13.22 8.27
CA VAL A 103 -12.50 12.03 8.25
C VAL A 103 -11.66 10.81 7.89
N TYR A 104 -11.74 9.76 8.70
CA TYR A 104 -11.17 8.44 8.42
C TYR A 104 -12.04 7.36 9.08
N ALA A 105 -11.79 6.08 8.81
CA ALA A 105 -12.58 4.98 9.35
C ALA A 105 -11.83 4.19 10.43
N ASP A 106 -12.56 3.50 11.31
CA ASP A 106 -12.01 2.58 12.32
C ASP A 106 -11.36 1.34 11.71
N THR A 107 -11.58 1.12 10.41
CA THR A 107 -10.97 0.06 9.59
C THR A 107 -9.65 0.46 8.95
N ASP A 108 -9.27 1.74 9.01
CA ASP A 108 -7.97 2.18 8.51
C ASP A 108 -6.83 1.64 9.36
N PHE A 109 -5.63 1.60 8.77
CA PHE A 109 -4.48 1.12 9.52
C PHE A 109 -4.18 2.06 10.70
N PRO A 110 -3.86 1.54 11.90
CA PRO A 110 -3.73 2.35 13.13
C PRO A 110 -2.85 3.59 13.03
N THR A 111 -1.84 3.58 12.16
CA THR A 111 -0.99 4.73 11.87
C THR A 111 -1.81 5.97 11.49
N VAL A 112 -2.91 5.81 10.77
CA VAL A 112 -3.80 6.92 10.35
C VAL A 112 -4.32 7.67 11.57
N GLY A 113 -5.01 6.95 12.46
CA GLY A 113 -5.55 7.53 13.68
C GLY A 113 -4.45 8.10 14.58
N HIS A 114 -3.33 7.39 14.77
CA HIS A 114 -2.24 7.87 15.63
C HIS A 114 -1.64 9.18 15.14
N ILE A 115 -1.43 9.34 13.83
CA ILE A 115 -0.84 10.54 13.26
C ILE A 115 -1.80 11.72 13.34
N TRP A 116 -3.07 11.54 12.95
CA TRP A 116 -4.04 12.64 12.97
C TRP A 116 -4.37 13.09 14.39
N GLN A 117 -4.51 12.15 15.36
CA GLN A 117 -4.69 12.47 16.79
C GLN A 117 -3.52 13.23 17.38
N ALA A 118 -2.32 13.09 16.85
CA ALA A 118 -1.13 13.82 17.28
C ALA A 118 -1.06 15.26 16.73
N GLN A 119 -1.91 15.62 15.74
CA GLN A 119 -1.97 16.99 15.21
C GLN A 119 -2.91 17.83 16.07
N GLU A 120 -2.37 18.64 16.97
CA GLU A 120 -3.15 19.45 17.94
C GLU A 120 -4.24 20.30 17.27
N MET A 121 -3.91 20.90 16.11
CA MET A 121 -4.85 21.77 15.39
C MET A 121 -6.04 21.05 14.76
N PHE A 122 -5.96 19.73 14.55
CA PHE A 122 -7.01 18.92 13.92
C PHE A 122 -7.69 17.97 14.90
N ARG A 123 -7.09 17.71 16.08
CA ARG A 123 -7.52 16.69 17.03
C ARG A 123 -9.01 16.79 17.39
N ASP A 124 -9.50 17.97 17.66
CA ASP A 124 -10.90 18.22 18.07
C ASP A 124 -11.88 18.21 16.89
N HIS A 125 -11.38 18.05 15.66
CA HIS A 125 -12.14 18.04 14.41
C HIS A 125 -12.08 16.69 13.68
N ILE A 126 -11.64 15.64 14.38
CA ILE A 126 -11.55 14.29 13.81
C ILE A 126 -12.90 13.60 13.88
N CYS A 127 -13.33 13.08 12.74
CA CYS A 127 -14.45 12.16 12.62
C CYS A 127 -13.94 10.77 12.22
N CYS A 128 -14.10 9.79 13.11
CA CYS A 128 -13.80 8.40 12.84
C CYS A 128 -15.11 7.67 12.52
N ILE A 129 -15.30 7.29 11.25
CA ILE A 129 -16.49 6.55 10.80
C ILE A 129 -16.45 5.14 11.39
N PRO A 130 -17.48 4.71 12.13
CA PRO A 130 -17.55 3.35 12.64
C PRO A 130 -17.91 2.39 11.51
N SER A 131 -17.19 1.28 11.39
CA SER A 131 -17.51 0.24 10.43
C SER A 131 -18.70 -0.63 10.88
N ILE A 132 -19.43 -1.17 9.91
CA ILE A 132 -20.47 -2.17 10.13
C ILE A 132 -19.92 -3.51 9.64
N GLU A 133 -19.72 -4.46 10.55
CA GLU A 133 -19.12 -5.77 10.25
C GLU A 133 -17.74 -5.68 9.55
N GLY A 134 -16.99 -4.61 9.83
CA GLY A 134 -15.68 -4.37 9.24
C GLY A 134 -15.72 -3.76 7.83
N GLU A 135 -16.87 -3.27 7.39
CA GLU A 135 -17.08 -2.53 6.16
C GLU A 135 -17.48 -1.09 6.45
N VAL A 136 -17.03 -0.16 5.61
CA VAL A 136 -17.54 1.22 5.58
C VAL A 136 -18.18 1.44 4.21
N ILE A 137 -19.49 1.57 4.20
CA ILE A 137 -20.26 1.73 2.96
C ILE A 137 -20.30 3.20 2.53
N ILE A 138 -20.65 3.45 1.27
CA ILE A 138 -20.58 4.79 0.69
C ILE A 138 -21.52 5.79 1.37
N GLU A 139 -22.68 5.34 1.84
CA GLU A 139 -23.64 6.15 2.56
C GLU A 139 -23.09 6.73 3.86
N GLN A 140 -22.16 6.03 4.51
CA GLN A 140 -21.49 6.52 5.72
C GLN A 140 -20.53 7.68 5.39
N TYR A 141 -19.89 7.69 4.22
CA TYR A 141 -19.11 8.84 3.77
C TYR A 141 -20.02 10.02 3.42
N GLU A 142 -21.19 9.78 2.81
CA GLU A 142 -22.20 10.84 2.55
C GLU A 142 -22.66 11.51 3.84
N GLU A 143 -22.82 10.75 4.93
CA GLU A 143 -23.26 11.24 6.22
C GLU A 143 -22.18 12.04 6.96
N HIS A 144 -20.93 11.60 6.88
CA HIS A 144 -19.86 12.13 7.75
C HIS A 144 -18.96 13.17 7.06
N VAL A 145 -18.94 13.22 5.72
CA VAL A 145 -18.17 14.22 4.96
C VAL A 145 -19.03 15.45 4.72
N THR A 146 -18.62 16.56 5.29
CA THR A 146 -19.37 17.83 5.27
C THR A 146 -18.55 18.96 4.67
N GLU A 147 -19.15 20.13 4.50
CA GLU A 147 -18.45 21.35 4.07
C GLU A 147 -17.29 21.76 5.00
N LYS A 148 -17.30 21.29 6.26
CA LYS A 148 -16.23 21.51 7.22
C LYS A 148 -15.06 20.53 7.07
N THR A 149 -15.20 19.50 6.25
CA THR A 149 -14.15 18.49 6.04
C THR A 149 -13.03 19.07 5.18
N ALA A 150 -11.81 19.06 5.68
CA ALA A 150 -10.60 19.42 4.94
C ALA A 150 -10.05 18.24 4.15
N LEU A 151 -10.10 17.04 4.75
CA LEU A 151 -9.49 15.84 4.18
C LEU A 151 -10.26 14.59 4.59
N VAL A 152 -10.48 13.71 3.62
CA VAL A 152 -10.95 12.34 3.81
C VAL A 152 -9.77 11.42 3.59
N MET A 153 -9.39 10.64 4.61
CA MET A 153 -8.39 9.60 4.47
C MET A 153 -9.07 8.23 4.42
N VAL A 154 -8.62 7.37 3.50
CA VAL A 154 -9.23 6.06 3.28
C VAL A 154 -8.17 5.03 2.90
N SER A 155 -8.20 3.85 3.53
CA SER A 155 -7.49 2.68 3.01
C SER A 155 -8.27 2.10 1.84
N GLN A 156 -7.69 2.07 0.63
CA GLN A 156 -8.35 1.47 -0.54
C GLN A 156 -8.78 0.03 -0.28
N VAL A 157 -7.98 -0.70 0.49
CA VAL A 157 -8.27 -2.07 0.90
C VAL A 157 -8.05 -2.22 2.40
N ASN A 158 -9.08 -2.67 3.11
CA ASN A 158 -9.00 -2.97 4.54
C ASN A 158 -7.96 -4.06 4.80
N TYR A 159 -7.02 -3.78 5.69
CA TYR A 159 -5.90 -4.66 5.99
C TYR A 159 -6.28 -5.92 6.78
N THR A 160 -7.50 -5.99 7.37
CA THR A 160 -7.98 -7.13 8.16
C THR A 160 -8.77 -8.13 7.33
N ASN A 161 -9.74 -7.66 6.54
CA ASN A 161 -10.70 -8.50 5.81
C ASN A 161 -10.63 -8.37 4.28
N GLY A 162 -9.82 -7.41 3.75
CA GLY A 162 -9.65 -7.23 2.31
C GLY A 162 -10.79 -6.47 1.63
N PHE A 163 -11.73 -5.85 2.38
CA PHE A 163 -12.78 -5.01 1.80
C PHE A 163 -12.17 -3.89 0.96
N GLN A 164 -12.66 -3.75 -0.26
CA GLN A 164 -12.21 -2.72 -1.20
C GLN A 164 -13.20 -1.56 -1.24
N GLN A 165 -12.68 -0.35 -1.04
CA GLN A 165 -13.42 0.89 -1.13
C GLN A 165 -13.62 1.34 -2.57
N ASP A 166 -14.78 1.93 -2.87
CA ASP A 166 -15.04 2.64 -4.13
C ASP A 166 -14.45 4.05 -4.06
N LEU A 167 -13.18 4.15 -4.47
CA LEU A 167 -12.43 5.41 -4.41
C LEU A 167 -13.07 6.52 -5.25
N LYS A 168 -13.67 6.17 -6.41
CA LYS A 168 -14.29 7.17 -7.29
C LYS A 168 -15.49 7.82 -6.62
N SER A 169 -16.37 7.02 -6.03
CA SER A 169 -17.54 7.54 -5.29
C SER A 169 -17.11 8.36 -4.06
N ILE A 170 -16.09 7.90 -3.32
CA ILE A 170 -15.56 8.65 -2.17
C ILE A 170 -14.90 9.97 -2.61
N ALA A 171 -14.18 9.97 -3.75
CA ALA A 171 -13.61 11.19 -4.33
C ALA A 171 -14.71 12.21 -4.68
N ASP A 172 -15.79 11.75 -5.31
CA ASP A 172 -16.92 12.62 -5.68
C ASP A 172 -17.60 13.23 -4.44
N ILE A 173 -17.73 12.46 -3.35
CA ILE A 173 -18.24 12.96 -2.07
C ILE A 173 -17.28 14.00 -1.46
N ALA A 174 -16.00 13.69 -1.39
CA ALA A 174 -14.98 14.61 -0.86
C ALA A 174 -14.95 15.92 -1.65
N HIS A 175 -14.88 15.85 -2.98
CA HIS A 175 -14.76 17.00 -3.85
C HIS A 175 -16.02 17.87 -3.87
N ARG A 176 -17.22 17.31 -3.78
CA ARG A 176 -18.46 18.09 -3.62
C ARG A 176 -18.42 18.96 -2.37
N ASN A 177 -17.78 18.48 -1.32
CA ASN A 177 -17.54 19.18 -0.08
C ASN A 177 -16.21 19.96 -0.07
N GLN A 178 -15.50 20.07 -1.20
CA GLN A 178 -14.19 20.73 -1.34
C GLN A 178 -13.11 20.15 -0.41
N ALA A 179 -13.28 18.91 0.06
CA ALA A 179 -12.29 18.16 0.82
C ALA A 179 -11.30 17.47 -0.13
N LEU A 180 -10.10 17.17 0.38
CA LEU A 180 -9.11 16.36 -0.33
C LEU A 180 -9.35 14.88 -0.06
N LEU A 181 -9.09 14.02 -1.07
CA LEU A 181 -9.04 12.58 -0.88
C LEU A 181 -7.59 12.09 -0.75
N PHE A 182 -7.26 11.51 0.40
CA PHE A 182 -5.97 10.87 0.69
C PHE A 182 -6.14 9.35 0.82
N VAL A 183 -5.51 8.59 -0.05
CA VAL A 183 -5.64 7.14 -0.14
C VAL A 183 -4.41 6.43 0.42
N ASP A 184 -4.61 5.51 1.38
CA ASP A 184 -3.63 4.47 1.72
C ASP A 184 -3.85 3.27 0.80
N ALA A 185 -2.96 3.10 -0.19
CA ALA A 185 -2.98 2.05 -1.19
C ALA A 185 -1.98 0.91 -0.89
N TYR A 186 -1.54 0.77 0.37
CA TYR A 186 -0.53 -0.20 0.76
C TYR A 186 -0.96 -1.66 0.56
N GLN A 187 -2.27 -1.94 0.55
CA GLN A 187 -2.84 -3.28 0.36
C GLN A 187 -3.37 -3.52 -1.07
N SER A 188 -3.23 -2.56 -1.97
CA SER A 188 -3.83 -2.62 -3.32
C SER A 188 -2.80 -2.50 -4.45
N VAL A 189 -1.87 -1.55 -4.37
CA VAL A 189 -0.87 -1.36 -5.44
C VAL A 189 -0.03 -2.61 -5.63
N GLY A 190 -0.01 -3.09 -6.88
CA GLY A 190 0.65 -4.33 -7.30
C GLY A 190 -0.32 -5.48 -7.61
N ILE A 191 -1.57 -5.45 -7.13
CA ILE A 191 -2.60 -6.45 -7.45
C ILE A 191 -3.92 -5.85 -7.94
N ILE A 192 -4.17 -4.58 -7.64
CA ILE A 192 -5.34 -3.84 -8.12
C ILE A 192 -4.81 -2.68 -8.97
N PRO A 193 -5.27 -2.52 -10.22
CA PRO A 193 -4.94 -1.34 -11.01
C PRO A 193 -5.40 -0.07 -10.32
N VAL A 194 -4.50 0.90 -10.24
CA VAL A 194 -4.77 2.23 -9.69
C VAL A 194 -4.47 3.24 -10.78
N ASP A 195 -5.45 4.07 -11.09
CA ASP A 195 -5.28 5.27 -11.92
C ASP A 195 -5.74 6.46 -11.09
N VAL A 196 -4.78 7.17 -10.51
CA VAL A 196 -5.05 8.26 -9.57
C VAL A 196 -5.84 9.40 -10.21
N LYS A 197 -5.68 9.62 -11.53
CA LYS A 197 -6.41 10.66 -12.27
C LYS A 197 -7.86 10.25 -12.51
N ALA A 198 -8.08 9.05 -13.03
CA ALA A 198 -9.42 8.52 -13.30
C ALA A 198 -10.25 8.34 -12.00
N MET A 199 -9.59 7.95 -10.91
CA MET A 199 -10.22 7.76 -9.60
C MET A 199 -10.43 9.07 -8.82
N GLY A 200 -9.85 10.19 -9.27
CA GLY A 200 -9.97 11.49 -8.59
C GLY A 200 -9.20 11.55 -7.27
N VAL A 201 -8.09 10.83 -7.16
CA VAL A 201 -7.27 10.82 -5.94
C VAL A 201 -6.38 12.05 -5.88
N ASP A 202 -6.43 12.82 -4.79
CA ASP A 202 -5.55 13.98 -4.61
C ASP A 202 -4.19 13.58 -4.04
N ILE A 203 -4.16 12.62 -3.12
CA ILE A 203 -2.96 12.14 -2.43
C ILE A 203 -3.04 10.61 -2.30
N LEU A 204 -1.92 9.91 -2.54
CA LEU A 204 -1.85 8.47 -2.34
C LEU A 204 -0.53 8.09 -1.69
N VAL A 205 -0.57 7.11 -0.79
CA VAL A 205 0.63 6.50 -0.22
C VAL A 205 0.63 4.99 -0.39
N ALA A 206 1.79 4.42 -0.73
CA ALA A 206 1.98 2.97 -0.77
C ALA A 206 3.41 2.59 -0.40
N GLY A 207 3.58 1.55 0.42
CA GLY A 207 4.90 1.01 0.75
C GLY A 207 5.23 -0.26 -0.05
N ALA A 208 6.51 -0.44 -0.39
CA ALA A 208 6.93 -1.43 -1.39
C ALA A 208 6.85 -2.91 -0.96
N ARG A 209 6.85 -3.23 0.35
CA ARG A 209 7.13 -4.59 0.83
C ARG A 209 6.02 -5.63 0.64
N LYS A 210 4.75 -5.20 0.45
CA LYS A 210 3.60 -6.13 0.35
C LYS A 210 3.40 -6.60 -1.08
N TYR A 211 2.30 -6.18 -1.68
CA TYR A 211 1.95 -6.57 -3.04
C TYR A 211 2.80 -5.90 -4.13
N MET A 212 3.58 -4.88 -3.80
CA MET A 212 4.62 -4.38 -4.72
C MET A 212 5.90 -5.22 -4.72
N LEU A 213 6.01 -6.30 -3.91
CA LEU A 213 7.07 -7.33 -3.95
C LEU A 213 8.49 -6.83 -3.65
N GLY A 214 8.62 -5.64 -3.07
CA GLY A 214 9.89 -5.11 -2.58
C GLY A 214 10.21 -5.55 -1.15
N ILE A 215 11.11 -4.79 -0.48
CA ILE A 215 11.47 -4.99 0.92
C ILE A 215 11.06 -3.76 1.75
N PRO A 216 11.06 -3.84 3.11
CA PRO A 216 10.82 -2.68 3.97
C PRO A 216 11.83 -1.55 3.75
N GLY A 217 11.47 -0.32 4.12
CA GLY A 217 12.36 0.84 4.12
C GLY A 217 12.15 1.82 2.95
N VAL A 218 11.08 1.65 2.17
CA VAL A 218 10.67 2.61 1.15
C VAL A 218 9.16 2.66 0.99
N ALA A 219 8.65 3.85 0.82
CA ALA A 219 7.27 4.16 0.43
C ALA A 219 7.26 5.29 -0.60
N PHE A 220 6.21 5.34 -1.38
CA PHE A 220 5.97 6.37 -2.38
C PHE A 220 4.74 7.18 -1.97
N LEU A 221 4.88 8.50 -2.06
CA LEU A 221 3.80 9.47 -1.84
C LEU A 221 3.50 10.16 -3.17
N TYR A 222 2.27 10.01 -3.65
CA TYR A 222 1.72 10.80 -4.75
C TYR A 222 1.00 12.01 -4.18
N VAL A 223 1.24 13.17 -4.75
CA VAL A 223 0.44 14.39 -4.53
C VAL A 223 0.12 14.98 -5.90
N SER A 224 -1.17 15.15 -6.17
CA SER A 224 -1.63 15.74 -7.43
C SER A 224 -1.00 17.11 -7.67
N LYS A 225 -0.54 17.35 -8.90
CA LYS A 225 0.07 18.61 -9.33
C LYS A 225 -0.83 19.82 -9.06
N ASP A 226 -2.15 19.65 -9.22
CA ASP A 226 -3.13 20.71 -9.00
C ASP A 226 -3.30 21.05 -7.49
N ARG A 227 -2.78 20.21 -6.61
CA ARG A 227 -2.91 20.35 -5.15
C ARG A 227 -1.61 20.68 -4.45
N ILE A 228 -0.45 20.44 -5.09
CA ILE A 228 0.87 20.50 -4.44
C ILE A 228 1.16 21.85 -3.77
N ASP A 229 0.73 22.96 -4.33
CA ASP A 229 1.00 24.29 -3.79
C ASP A 229 0.23 24.61 -2.50
N ARG A 230 -0.78 23.80 -2.17
CA ARG A 230 -1.50 23.89 -0.89
C ARG A 230 -0.65 23.39 0.28
N PHE A 231 0.38 22.58 0.03
CA PHE A 231 1.16 21.91 1.06
C PHE A 231 2.49 22.62 1.34
N LYS A 232 2.73 22.90 2.61
CA LYS A 232 4.01 23.43 3.10
C LYS A 232 4.55 22.47 4.16
N PRO A 233 5.30 21.41 3.77
CA PRO A 233 5.78 20.41 4.71
C PRO A 233 6.60 21.03 5.84
N ARG A 234 6.25 20.70 7.09
CA ARG A 234 7.05 21.03 8.27
C ARG A 234 8.10 19.95 8.54
N LEU A 235 7.84 18.73 8.10
CA LEU A 235 8.83 17.65 8.01
C LEU A 235 9.47 17.74 6.63
N THR A 236 10.66 18.32 6.54
CA THR A 236 11.41 18.52 5.30
C THR A 236 12.90 18.32 5.51
N GLY A 237 13.68 18.29 4.44
CA GLY A 237 15.11 18.16 4.50
C GLY A 237 15.77 18.62 3.20
N TRP A 238 17.07 18.34 3.07
CA TRP A 238 17.87 18.86 1.96
C TRP A 238 17.46 18.30 0.59
N LEU A 239 16.93 17.04 0.52
CA LEU A 239 16.41 16.48 -0.73
C LEU A 239 15.08 17.11 -1.16
N GLY A 240 14.33 17.69 -0.24
CA GLY A 240 13.10 18.42 -0.52
C GLY A 240 13.34 19.87 -1.02
N GLN A 241 14.60 20.28 -1.23
CA GLN A 241 14.96 21.62 -1.72
C GLN A 241 15.31 21.60 -3.20
N GLU A 242 15.24 22.76 -3.86
CA GLU A 242 15.56 22.94 -5.29
C GLU A 242 16.61 24.05 -5.47
N PRO A 243 17.78 23.78 -6.06
CA PRO A 243 18.33 22.43 -6.22
C PRO A 243 18.83 21.86 -4.89
N ALA A 244 18.70 20.55 -4.70
CA ALA A 244 19.15 19.88 -3.47
C ALA A 244 20.65 20.09 -3.18
N SER A 245 21.46 20.24 -4.22
CA SER A 245 22.91 20.49 -4.13
C SER A 245 23.29 21.90 -3.68
N ARG A 246 22.35 22.84 -3.52
CA ARG A 246 22.64 24.22 -3.12
C ARG A 246 23.17 24.33 -1.68
N PHE A 247 22.71 23.45 -0.76
CA PHE A 247 23.07 23.42 0.65
C PHE A 247 22.98 24.79 1.37
N ASP A 248 22.07 25.65 0.91
CA ASP A 248 21.83 26.96 1.55
C ASP A 248 20.89 26.80 2.75
N ILE A 249 21.46 26.92 3.94
CA ILE A 249 20.71 26.76 5.20
C ILE A 249 19.90 28.00 5.58
N ALA A 250 20.20 29.16 4.99
CA ALA A 250 19.57 30.41 5.34
C ALA A 250 18.33 30.70 4.47
N HIS A 251 18.34 30.23 3.22
CA HIS A 251 17.31 30.52 2.24
C HIS A 251 16.81 29.23 1.57
N PRO A 252 16.06 28.37 2.32
CA PRO A 252 15.54 27.14 1.76
C PRO A 252 14.53 27.43 0.65
N VAL A 253 14.63 26.71 -0.47
CA VAL A 253 13.70 26.77 -1.60
C VAL A 253 13.07 25.39 -1.77
N PRO A 254 11.83 25.18 -1.32
CA PRO A 254 11.15 23.89 -1.50
C PRO A 254 11.04 23.50 -2.97
N ALA A 255 11.24 22.22 -3.28
CA ALA A 255 11.03 21.68 -4.61
C ALA A 255 9.61 21.95 -5.12
N ALA A 256 9.46 22.17 -6.42
CA ALA A 256 8.18 22.54 -7.04
C ALA A 256 7.15 21.39 -6.96
N GLY A 257 7.58 20.12 -7.14
CA GLY A 257 6.71 18.96 -7.11
C GLY A 257 6.62 18.29 -5.74
N ALA A 258 6.16 17.03 -5.74
CA ALA A 258 6.00 16.22 -4.54
C ALA A 258 7.32 15.98 -3.79
N ARG A 259 8.47 16.15 -4.44
CA ARG A 259 9.80 16.07 -3.80
C ARG A 259 9.94 16.97 -2.57
N ARG A 260 9.16 18.06 -2.47
CA ARG A 260 9.16 18.92 -1.26
C ARG A 260 8.91 18.17 0.05
N PHE A 261 8.32 16.96 -0.02
CA PHE A 261 8.11 16.07 1.11
C PHE A 261 9.32 15.18 1.45
N GLU A 262 10.34 15.14 0.58
CA GLU A 262 11.53 14.35 0.85
C GLU A 262 12.40 15.00 1.91
N THR A 263 13.02 14.18 2.76
CA THR A 263 13.81 14.63 3.90
C THR A 263 15.32 14.46 3.64
N GLY A 264 15.83 13.29 3.92
CA GLY A 264 17.23 12.92 3.70
C GLY A 264 17.37 11.76 2.73
N LEU A 265 18.55 11.19 2.62
CA LEU A 265 18.78 10.03 1.77
C LEU A 265 17.92 8.85 2.23
N PRO A 266 17.14 8.25 1.33
CA PRO A 266 16.37 7.05 1.64
C PRO A 266 17.29 5.83 1.77
N SER A 267 16.72 4.70 2.21
CA SER A 267 17.42 3.41 2.21
C SER A 267 17.68 2.94 0.78
N PHE A 268 18.88 3.18 0.22
CA PHE A 268 19.19 2.80 -1.16
C PHE A 268 19.07 1.30 -1.42
N ILE A 269 19.41 0.44 -0.47
CA ILE A 269 19.18 -1.00 -0.62
C ILE A 269 17.70 -1.32 -0.89
N SER A 270 16.81 -0.59 -0.22
CA SER A 270 15.35 -0.73 -0.42
C SER A 270 14.88 -0.11 -1.73
N ILE A 271 15.52 0.96 -2.18
CA ILE A 271 15.27 1.59 -3.50
C ILE A 271 15.63 0.64 -4.63
N PHE A 272 16.83 0.02 -4.60
CA PHE A 272 17.24 -0.96 -5.61
C PHE A 272 16.26 -2.13 -5.67
N ALA A 273 15.87 -2.65 -4.50
CA ALA A 273 14.88 -3.71 -4.39
C ALA A 273 13.50 -3.30 -4.96
N ALA A 274 13.01 -2.11 -4.60
CA ALA A 274 11.73 -1.59 -5.07
C ALA A 274 11.74 -1.33 -6.59
N ASN A 275 12.84 -0.78 -7.12
CA ASN A 275 12.99 -0.54 -8.54
C ASN A 275 12.85 -1.83 -9.36
N ALA A 276 13.55 -2.89 -8.96
CA ALA A 276 13.45 -4.21 -9.61
C ALA A 276 12.05 -4.83 -9.48
N ALA A 277 11.42 -4.69 -8.33
CA ALA A 277 10.07 -5.19 -8.09
C ALA A 277 9.00 -4.47 -8.93
N LEU A 278 9.05 -3.14 -8.98
CA LEU A 278 8.14 -2.32 -9.78
C LEU A 278 8.29 -2.59 -11.29
N LYS A 279 9.54 -2.74 -11.77
CA LYS A 279 9.81 -3.13 -13.15
C LYS A 279 9.17 -4.47 -13.49
N LEU A 280 9.29 -5.47 -12.61
CA LEU A 280 8.65 -6.78 -12.80
C LEU A 280 7.12 -6.67 -12.85
N LEU A 281 6.49 -5.88 -11.98
CA LEU A 281 5.03 -5.68 -11.99
C LEU A 281 4.55 -4.97 -13.27
N LEU A 282 5.31 -3.98 -13.75
CA LEU A 282 5.00 -3.29 -15.01
C LEU A 282 5.13 -4.23 -16.22
N GLU A 283 6.12 -5.14 -16.21
CA GLU A 283 6.32 -6.14 -17.26
C GLU A 283 5.15 -7.14 -17.30
N ILE A 284 4.70 -7.63 -16.15
CA ILE A 284 3.59 -8.59 -16.04
C ILE A 284 2.24 -7.92 -16.37
N GLY A 285 2.05 -6.68 -15.92
CA GLY A 285 0.82 -5.92 -16.04
C GLY A 285 -0.19 -6.19 -14.93
N VAL A 286 -0.48 -5.17 -14.11
CA VAL A 286 -1.35 -5.30 -12.92
C VAL A 286 -2.78 -5.70 -13.29
N THR A 287 -3.29 -5.30 -14.45
CA THR A 287 -4.62 -5.72 -14.92
C THR A 287 -4.71 -7.23 -15.13
N SER A 288 -3.65 -7.85 -15.69
CA SER A 288 -3.58 -9.31 -15.84
C SER A 288 -3.45 -10.00 -14.49
N ILE A 289 -2.70 -9.40 -13.57
CA ILE A 289 -2.58 -9.88 -12.18
C ILE A 289 -3.96 -9.85 -11.51
N GLN A 290 -4.68 -8.74 -11.59
CA GLN A 290 -6.01 -8.59 -10.99
C GLN A 290 -6.98 -9.65 -11.53
N ALA A 291 -7.03 -9.86 -12.84
CA ALA A 291 -7.93 -10.85 -13.45
C ALA A 291 -7.68 -12.25 -12.87
N TYR A 292 -6.43 -12.69 -12.80
CA TYR A 292 -6.06 -13.97 -12.20
C TYR A 292 -6.36 -14.03 -10.71
N MET A 293 -6.03 -12.98 -9.97
CA MET A 293 -6.28 -12.90 -8.53
C MET A 293 -7.78 -12.97 -8.21
N SER A 294 -8.63 -12.36 -9.03
CA SER A 294 -10.08 -12.43 -8.88
C SER A 294 -10.57 -13.88 -8.96
N GLU A 295 -10.18 -14.63 -10.00
CA GLU A 295 -10.54 -16.04 -10.14
C GLU A 295 -10.01 -16.90 -8.98
N LEU A 296 -8.76 -16.64 -8.54
CA LEU A 296 -8.13 -17.37 -7.44
C LEU A 296 -8.82 -17.13 -6.11
N LEU A 297 -9.23 -15.90 -5.84
CA LEU A 297 -9.92 -15.54 -4.60
C LEU A 297 -11.37 -16.03 -4.58
N ASP A 298 -12.10 -15.95 -5.71
CA ASP A 298 -13.43 -16.56 -5.84
C ASP A 298 -13.40 -18.05 -5.52
N PHE A 299 -12.49 -18.78 -6.18
CA PHE A 299 -12.26 -20.20 -5.90
C PHE A 299 -11.99 -20.44 -4.43
N SER A 300 -11.18 -19.58 -3.81
CA SER A 300 -10.74 -19.72 -2.42
C SER A 300 -11.89 -19.51 -1.43
N VAL A 301 -12.73 -18.50 -1.66
CA VAL A 301 -13.93 -18.22 -0.86
C VAL A 301 -14.92 -19.38 -0.94
N GLU A 302 -15.21 -19.83 -2.16
CA GLU A 302 -16.13 -20.94 -2.39
C GLU A 302 -15.65 -22.23 -1.75
N HIS A 303 -14.35 -22.56 -1.91
CA HIS A 303 -13.76 -23.74 -1.30
C HIS A 303 -13.80 -23.68 0.22
N GLY A 304 -13.42 -22.56 0.82
CA GLY A 304 -13.43 -22.38 2.27
C GLY A 304 -14.84 -22.48 2.86
N ARG A 305 -15.86 -21.90 2.21
CA ARG A 305 -17.26 -22.03 2.63
C ARG A 305 -17.75 -23.48 2.57
N ARG A 306 -17.39 -24.23 1.51
CA ARG A 306 -17.71 -25.66 1.40
C ARG A 306 -17.05 -26.50 2.51
N LYS A 307 -15.92 -26.05 3.04
CA LYS A 307 -15.21 -26.69 4.15
C LYS A 307 -15.72 -26.22 5.52
N GLY A 308 -16.74 -25.37 5.59
CA GLY A 308 -17.32 -24.87 6.83
C GLY A 308 -16.51 -23.78 7.52
N LEU A 309 -15.53 -23.16 6.84
CA LEU A 309 -14.77 -22.06 7.41
C LEU A 309 -15.62 -20.79 7.51
N HIS A 310 -15.52 -20.11 8.65
CA HIS A 310 -16.07 -18.77 8.81
C HIS A 310 -15.10 -17.76 8.18
N ILE A 311 -15.46 -17.25 7.00
CA ILE A 311 -14.64 -16.32 6.24
C ILE A 311 -15.29 -14.93 6.30
N ARG A 312 -14.60 -13.97 6.89
CA ARG A 312 -14.99 -12.56 6.82
C ARG A 312 -14.66 -12.02 5.44
N VAL A 313 -15.59 -12.21 4.54
CA VAL A 313 -15.50 -11.61 3.21
C VAL A 313 -16.62 -10.60 3.10
N PRO A 314 -16.28 -9.33 3.00
CA PRO A 314 -17.24 -8.34 2.55
C PRO A 314 -17.52 -8.62 1.08
N TYR A 315 -18.63 -9.27 0.81
CA TYR A 315 -19.06 -9.58 -0.54
C TYR A 315 -20.36 -8.84 -0.85
N ARG A 316 -20.23 -7.55 -1.11
CA ARG A 316 -21.33 -6.74 -1.65
C ARG A 316 -20.93 -6.21 -3.02
N GLY A 317 -21.73 -6.52 -4.03
CA GLY A 317 -21.69 -5.82 -5.31
C GLY A 317 -20.56 -6.19 -6.28
N GLY A 318 -19.99 -7.39 -6.23
CA GLY A 318 -19.08 -7.88 -7.27
C GLY A 318 -17.62 -7.43 -7.13
N THR A 319 -17.26 -6.75 -6.05
CA THR A 319 -15.88 -6.43 -5.74
C THR A 319 -15.26 -7.55 -4.90
N LEU A 320 -14.23 -8.20 -5.44
CA LEU A 320 -13.54 -9.27 -4.72
C LEU A 320 -12.56 -8.69 -3.69
N PRO A 321 -12.45 -9.30 -2.50
CA PRO A 321 -11.43 -8.91 -1.54
C PRO A 321 -10.04 -9.23 -2.10
N SER A 322 -9.02 -8.51 -1.63
CA SER A 322 -7.62 -8.80 -2.00
C SER A 322 -7.00 -9.95 -1.20
N LEU A 323 -7.70 -10.43 -0.18
CA LEU A 323 -7.28 -11.52 0.71
C LEU A 323 -8.51 -12.18 1.35
N LEU A 324 -8.34 -13.42 1.88
CA LEU A 324 -9.33 -14.05 2.74
C LEU A 324 -8.94 -13.85 4.20
N ALA A 325 -9.91 -13.49 5.02
CA ALA A 325 -9.78 -13.45 6.47
C ALA A 325 -10.59 -14.61 7.08
N VAL A 326 -9.90 -15.62 7.57
CA VAL A 326 -10.50 -16.83 8.17
C VAL A 326 -10.46 -16.71 9.68
N GLU A 327 -11.64 -16.74 10.34
CA GLU A 327 -11.72 -16.73 11.79
C GLU A 327 -11.21 -18.04 12.38
N VAL A 328 -10.40 -17.91 13.43
CA VAL A 328 -9.87 -19.06 14.19
C VAL A 328 -9.75 -18.70 15.67
N ALA A 329 -9.91 -19.70 16.55
CA ALA A 329 -9.90 -19.49 17.99
C ALA A 329 -8.52 -19.02 18.52
N ASP A 330 -7.42 -19.58 18.02
CA ASP A 330 -6.05 -19.21 18.40
C ASP A 330 -5.21 -18.95 17.15
N VAL A 331 -5.20 -17.69 16.71
CA VAL A 331 -4.48 -17.25 15.51
C VAL A 331 -2.99 -17.54 15.59
N SER A 332 -2.39 -17.40 16.78
CA SER A 332 -0.95 -17.60 16.98
C SER A 332 -0.57 -19.08 16.89
N ALA A 333 -1.37 -19.96 17.48
CA ALA A 333 -1.15 -21.40 17.37
C ALA A 333 -1.35 -21.91 15.94
N VAL A 334 -2.41 -21.42 15.26
CA VAL A 334 -2.69 -21.79 13.86
C VAL A 334 -1.58 -21.28 12.93
N GLU A 335 -1.13 -20.03 13.09
CA GLU A 335 -0.01 -19.51 12.28
C GLU A 335 1.27 -20.33 12.49
N ARG A 336 1.64 -20.66 13.74
CA ARG A 336 2.81 -21.51 14.04
C ARG A 336 2.68 -22.90 13.43
N ARG A 337 1.49 -23.52 13.53
CA ARG A 337 1.21 -24.84 12.93
C ARG A 337 1.38 -24.82 11.41
N LEU A 338 0.76 -23.87 10.73
CA LEU A 338 0.89 -23.74 9.28
C LEU A 338 2.36 -23.49 8.86
N ARG A 339 3.06 -22.65 9.61
CA ARG A 339 4.49 -22.39 9.37
C ARG A 339 5.35 -23.66 9.50
N SER A 340 5.06 -24.54 10.49
CA SER A 340 5.75 -25.84 10.62
C SER A 340 5.50 -26.79 9.45
N GLN A 341 4.45 -26.53 8.66
CA GLN A 341 4.11 -27.24 7.43
C GLN A 341 4.58 -26.51 6.16
N ASN A 342 5.48 -25.52 6.30
CA ASN A 342 5.98 -24.69 5.21
C ASN A 342 4.86 -23.85 4.53
N MET A 343 3.85 -23.44 5.27
CA MET A 343 2.78 -22.55 4.79
C MET A 343 2.90 -21.19 5.47
N ILE A 344 3.18 -20.15 4.69
CA ILE A 344 3.36 -18.78 5.14
C ILE A 344 2.05 -18.02 4.98
N VAL A 345 1.37 -17.77 6.09
CA VAL A 345 0.14 -16.97 6.22
C VAL A 345 0.42 -15.75 7.07
N SER A 346 -0.59 -14.97 7.40
CA SER A 346 -0.44 -13.81 8.28
C SER A 346 -1.58 -13.72 9.29
N ALA A 347 -1.27 -13.91 10.56
CA ALA A 347 -2.20 -13.68 11.67
C ALA A 347 -2.46 -12.19 11.90
N ARG A 348 -3.72 -11.83 12.19
CA ARG A 348 -4.10 -10.47 12.56
C ARG A 348 -5.37 -10.47 13.41
N LYS A 349 -5.30 -9.87 14.60
CA LYS A 349 -6.43 -9.91 15.55
C LYS A 349 -6.90 -11.36 15.75
N ASP A 350 -8.08 -11.68 15.31
CA ASP A 350 -8.79 -12.97 15.45
C ASP A 350 -8.91 -13.74 14.10
N VAL A 351 -8.15 -13.34 13.08
CA VAL A 351 -8.19 -13.99 11.77
C VAL A 351 -6.81 -14.42 11.28
N ILE A 352 -6.79 -15.52 10.53
CA ILE A 352 -5.68 -15.86 9.63
C ILE A 352 -6.00 -15.27 8.26
N ARG A 353 -5.08 -14.44 7.76
CA ARG A 353 -5.19 -13.84 6.42
C ARG A 353 -4.46 -14.74 5.42
N VAL A 354 -5.21 -15.20 4.43
CA VAL A 354 -4.71 -15.91 3.26
C VAL A 354 -4.68 -14.91 2.11
N ALA A 355 -3.50 -14.42 1.80
CA ALA A 355 -3.25 -13.33 0.87
C ALA A 355 -2.29 -13.79 -0.24
N PRO A 356 -2.81 -14.49 -1.26
CA PRO A 356 -1.99 -14.94 -2.39
C PRO A 356 -1.53 -13.77 -3.26
N HIS A 357 -0.69 -14.09 -4.25
CA HIS A 357 -0.29 -13.21 -5.32
C HIS A 357 -0.29 -13.97 -6.66
N PHE A 358 -0.05 -13.30 -7.78
CA PHE A 358 -0.07 -13.91 -9.12
C PHE A 358 0.77 -15.20 -9.22
N TYR A 359 1.79 -15.35 -8.41
CA TYR A 359 2.67 -16.52 -8.40
C TYR A 359 2.08 -17.77 -7.71
N ASN A 360 0.97 -17.62 -6.97
CA ASN A 360 0.32 -18.76 -6.31
C ASN A 360 -0.57 -19.55 -7.28
N THR A 361 -0.77 -20.81 -6.96
CA THR A 361 -1.68 -21.70 -7.68
C THR A 361 -2.94 -21.99 -6.88
N ALA A 362 -4.02 -22.37 -7.55
CA ALA A 362 -5.26 -22.78 -6.88
C ALA A 362 -5.03 -23.99 -5.96
N GLU A 363 -4.11 -24.90 -6.32
CA GLU A 363 -3.76 -26.06 -5.50
C GLU A 363 -3.07 -25.64 -4.19
N GLU A 364 -2.17 -24.65 -4.23
CA GLU A 364 -1.54 -24.13 -3.02
C GLU A 364 -2.55 -23.50 -2.06
N VAL A 365 -3.46 -22.67 -2.58
CA VAL A 365 -4.48 -22.03 -1.77
C VAL A 365 -5.47 -23.07 -1.22
N ARG A 366 -5.86 -24.05 -2.04
CA ARG A 366 -6.70 -25.18 -1.62
C ARG A 366 -6.08 -25.90 -0.42
N ARG A 367 -4.79 -26.24 -0.48
CA ARG A 367 -4.08 -26.92 0.61
C ARG A 367 -4.08 -26.09 1.90
N VAL A 368 -3.85 -24.80 1.82
CA VAL A 368 -3.91 -23.91 3.00
C VAL A 368 -5.31 -23.89 3.60
N ILE A 369 -6.35 -23.82 2.77
CA ILE A 369 -7.76 -23.83 3.22
C ILE A 369 -8.12 -25.18 3.85
N ASP A 370 -7.71 -26.30 3.24
CA ASP A 370 -7.95 -27.66 3.79
C ASP A 370 -7.28 -27.83 5.15
N GLU A 371 -6.06 -27.30 5.34
CA GLU A 371 -5.37 -27.32 6.63
C GLU A 371 -6.03 -26.41 7.67
N LEU A 372 -6.60 -25.30 7.26
CA LEU A 372 -7.39 -24.44 8.15
C LEU A 372 -8.67 -25.17 8.61
N ALA A 373 -9.35 -25.86 7.70
CA ALA A 373 -10.61 -26.55 7.99
C ALA A 373 -10.44 -27.87 8.76
N GLY A 374 -9.33 -28.56 8.65
CA GLY A 374 -9.14 -29.89 9.22
C GLY A 374 -9.03 -29.95 10.76
N ARG A 375 -9.07 -28.78 11.47
CA ARG A 375 -8.90 -28.66 12.92
C ARG A 375 -9.61 -27.43 13.51
N CYS A 376 -10.72 -26.97 12.93
CA CYS A 376 -11.62 -26.00 13.56
C CYS A 376 -12.58 -26.70 14.50
#